data_2f77c532a88c8a10125d063172618b8f
#
_entry.id   2f77c532a88c8a10125d063172618b8f
#
_cell.length_a   1.000
_cell.length_b   1.000
_cell.length_c   1.000
_cell.angle_alpha   90.00
_cell.angle_beta   90.00
_cell.angle_gamma   90.00
#
_symmetry.space_group_name_H-M   'P 1'
#
loop_
_entity.id
_entity.type
_entity.pdbx_description
1 polymer ?
#
loop_
_entity_poly.entity_id
_entity_poly.type
_entity_poly.pdbx_seq_one_letter_code
_entity_poly.pdbx_strand_id
1 'polypeptide(L)'
;MHTMKRISALALAAALLLSVNAEALFGKKKAPAQAAEGAPIAQEITISTYRGIPYQAQFLATDSEGEDMTFAIVDQPRKGSVTIDGADFTYTPDEGATGGDSFTYTATDSAGNVSLPATVTVTIEKTRSGVTYADTADSTAAAAAQYLAEEGIFTGGKIGDTYYFEPEKTVSREEFLAMTMETAGRAVSAVTMTGFCDDDAIPTWAKAYAAAGVTDGIIRGTATAEGVAFQGGEPITFNEAATVLNRVLDLGDVDLSVWYADREAVPSWAAQAVANMEAVSVLSAGSFGSAAMTGQVTRADAARMLCAAGQLLHGEESGIFDWLG
;
A
#
# COMPACT_ATOMS: atom_id res chain seq x y z
N MET A 1 -35.30 6.61 3.77
CA MET A 1 -34.17 7.19 3.05
C MET A 1 -33.33 7.96 4.06
N HIS A 2 -32.33 7.33 4.68
CA HIS A 2 -31.39 8.00 5.56
C HIS A 2 -30.00 7.77 4.95
N THR A 3 -29.45 8.80 4.38
CA THR A 3 -28.07 8.86 3.92
C THR A 3 -27.17 8.89 5.15
N MET A 4 -26.55 7.76 5.48
CA MET A 4 -25.54 7.69 6.56
C MET A 4 -24.23 8.28 6.06
N LYS A 5 -23.79 9.34 6.71
CA LYS A 5 -22.51 10.00 6.51
C LYS A 5 -21.38 9.05 6.91
N ARG A 6 -20.46 8.81 5.99
CA ARG A 6 -19.21 8.10 6.27
C ARG A 6 -18.31 8.99 7.11
N ILE A 7 -18.06 8.61 8.34
CA ILE A 7 -17.09 9.29 9.21
C ILE A 7 -15.77 8.53 9.07
N SER A 8 -14.83 9.11 8.34
CA SER A 8 -13.44 8.64 8.34
C SER A 8 -12.84 8.99 9.70
N ALA A 9 -12.63 7.99 10.54
CA ALA A 9 -11.94 8.19 11.82
C ALA A 9 -10.43 8.26 11.56
N LEU A 10 -9.92 9.46 11.33
CA LEU A 10 -8.48 9.72 11.41
C LEU A 10 -8.14 10.21 12.81
N ALA A 11 -7.07 9.66 13.36
CA ALA A 11 -6.54 9.97 14.66
C ALA A 11 -6.30 11.47 14.84
N LEU A 12 -6.92 12.06 15.85
CA LEU A 12 -6.78 13.47 16.22
C LEU A 12 -5.49 13.62 17.02
N ALA A 13 -4.40 14.02 16.38
CA ALA A 13 -3.20 14.49 17.09
C ALA A 13 -3.38 15.96 17.48
N ALA A 14 -3.70 16.22 18.74
CA ALA A 14 -3.75 17.58 19.28
C ALA A 14 -2.32 18.10 19.52
N ALA A 15 -1.86 18.99 18.67
CA ALA A 15 -0.65 19.77 18.92
C ALA A 15 -0.96 20.97 19.85
N LEU A 16 -0.46 20.92 21.07
CA LEU A 16 -0.49 22.05 22.01
C LEU A 16 0.51 23.11 21.55
N LEU A 17 0.04 24.26 21.15
CA LEU A 17 0.85 25.46 20.90
C LEU A 17 1.23 26.14 22.22
N LEU A 18 2.49 26.02 22.62
CA LEU A 18 3.11 26.92 23.60
C LEU A 18 3.66 28.13 22.86
N SER A 19 3.02 29.30 23.05
CA SER A 19 3.50 30.58 22.62
C SER A 19 4.65 31.04 23.50
N VAL A 20 5.85 31.22 22.93
CA VAL A 20 6.93 31.98 23.52
C VAL A 20 7.20 33.20 22.63
N ASN A 21 6.88 34.38 23.13
CA ASN A 21 7.27 35.63 22.54
C ASN A 21 8.78 35.83 22.70
N ALA A 22 9.49 35.94 21.60
CA ALA A 22 10.82 36.57 21.54
C ALA A 22 10.85 37.51 20.34
N GLU A 23 10.57 38.78 20.60
CA GLU A 23 10.93 39.84 19.71
C GLU A 23 12.43 40.08 19.80
N ALA A 24 13.14 40.02 18.68
CA ALA A 24 14.07 41.05 18.19
C ALA A 24 15.07 40.50 17.15
N LEU A 25 15.22 41.29 16.12
CA LEU A 25 16.31 41.34 15.11
C LEU A 25 16.44 40.11 14.18
N PHE A 26 15.81 40.23 13.03
CA PHE A 26 16.31 39.99 11.65
C PHE A 26 15.14 39.77 10.71
N GLY A 27 14.96 40.65 9.73
CA GLY A 27 14.18 40.45 8.50
C GLY A 27 12.73 40.01 8.68
N LYS A 28 11.77 40.73 8.12
CA LYS A 28 10.35 40.35 8.07
C LYS A 28 10.20 38.93 7.52
N LYS A 29 10.20 37.90 8.40
CA LYS A 29 9.62 36.61 8.06
C LYS A 29 8.13 36.85 7.85
N LYS A 30 7.65 36.55 6.65
CA LYS A 30 6.22 36.45 6.36
C LYS A 30 5.59 35.56 7.45
N ALA A 31 4.56 36.05 8.14
CA ALA A 31 3.84 35.23 9.11
C ALA A 31 3.44 33.91 8.42
N PRO A 32 3.49 32.74 9.11
CA PRO A 32 3.01 31.50 8.53
C PRO A 32 1.57 31.74 8.03
N ALA A 33 1.29 31.32 6.81
CA ALA A 33 -0.06 31.34 6.27
C ALA A 33 -0.96 30.57 7.22
N GLN A 34 -2.10 31.14 7.59
CA GLN A 34 -3.11 30.51 8.41
C GLN A 34 -4.23 30.08 7.47
N ALA A 35 -4.67 28.83 7.54
CA ALA A 35 -5.83 28.38 6.79
C ALA A 35 -7.08 29.15 7.24
N ALA A 36 -8.04 29.31 6.33
CA ALA A 36 -9.36 29.87 6.67
C ALA A 36 -10.07 28.91 7.64
N GLU A 37 -10.98 29.44 8.46
CA GLU A 37 -11.86 28.60 9.28
C GLU A 37 -12.73 27.72 8.37
N GLY A 38 -12.79 26.40 8.62
CA GLY A 38 -13.47 25.42 7.78
C GLY A 38 -12.69 24.95 6.55
N ALA A 39 -11.47 25.43 6.31
CA ALA A 39 -10.67 24.95 5.19
C ALA A 39 -10.18 23.49 5.39
N PRO A 40 -10.10 22.71 4.30
CA PRO A 40 -9.55 21.35 4.37
C PRO A 40 -8.11 21.33 4.88
N ILE A 41 -7.69 20.19 5.38
CA ILE A 41 -6.30 19.93 5.80
C ILE A 41 -5.68 18.97 4.80
N ALA A 42 -4.81 19.45 3.93
CA ALA A 42 -4.00 18.62 3.04
C ALA A 42 -2.86 17.97 3.85
N GLN A 43 -2.55 16.71 3.56
CA GLN A 43 -1.57 15.92 4.29
C GLN A 43 -0.28 15.74 3.51
N GLU A 44 0.85 15.65 4.20
CA GLU A 44 2.12 15.31 3.58
C GLU A 44 2.10 13.88 3.07
N ILE A 45 2.72 13.66 1.89
CA ILE A 45 2.79 12.36 1.23
C ILE A 45 4.25 12.06 0.93
N THR A 46 4.68 10.83 1.16
CA THR A 46 5.99 10.35 0.75
C THR A 46 5.83 9.20 -0.22
N ILE A 47 6.47 9.31 -1.38
CA ILE A 47 6.47 8.27 -2.41
C ILE A 47 7.90 7.90 -2.81
N SER A 48 8.08 6.64 -3.21
CA SER A 48 9.32 6.14 -3.79
C SER A 48 9.04 5.48 -5.13
N THR A 49 9.84 5.81 -6.13
CA THR A 49 9.78 5.19 -7.44
C THR A 49 11.19 4.97 -7.98
N TYR A 50 11.29 4.45 -9.20
CA TYR A 50 12.55 4.17 -9.84
C TYR A 50 12.76 5.06 -11.07
N ARG A 51 14.02 5.22 -11.46
CA ARG A 51 14.37 6.01 -12.64
C ARG A 51 13.58 5.62 -13.88
N GLY A 52 12.83 6.58 -14.44
CA GLY A 52 12.01 6.40 -15.62
C GLY A 52 10.71 5.63 -15.40
N ILE A 53 10.34 5.33 -14.16
CA ILE A 53 9.10 4.63 -13.83
C ILE A 53 8.10 5.59 -13.20
N PRO A 54 6.94 5.84 -13.82
CA PRO A 54 5.87 6.65 -13.24
C PRO A 54 5.33 6.04 -11.95
N TYR A 55 4.88 6.91 -11.04
CA TYR A 55 4.21 6.52 -9.78
C TYR A 55 2.85 7.19 -9.69
N GLN A 56 1.82 6.40 -9.47
CA GLN A 56 0.47 6.89 -9.25
C GLN A 56 0.10 6.77 -7.77
N ALA A 57 -0.48 7.83 -7.21
CA ALA A 57 -1.00 7.87 -5.85
C ALA A 57 -2.21 8.80 -5.78
N GLN A 58 -2.83 8.85 -4.59
CA GLN A 58 -3.92 9.79 -4.31
C GLN A 58 -3.43 10.93 -3.42
N PHE A 59 -3.97 12.12 -3.65
CA PHE A 59 -3.85 13.21 -2.69
C PHE A 59 -4.63 12.88 -1.43
N LEU A 60 -4.08 13.25 -0.29
CA LEU A 60 -4.68 13.02 1.02
C LEU A 60 -5.10 14.36 1.63
N ALA A 61 -6.38 14.51 1.93
CA ALA A 61 -6.90 15.63 2.67
C ALA A 61 -8.07 15.20 3.55
N THR A 62 -8.28 15.94 4.62
CA THR A 62 -9.44 15.78 5.49
C THR A 62 -10.22 17.08 5.54
N ASP A 63 -11.53 16.97 5.52
CA ASP A 63 -12.44 18.08 5.70
C ASP A 63 -13.38 17.79 6.86
N SER A 64 -13.63 18.81 7.71
CA SER A 64 -14.48 18.66 8.91
C SER A 64 -15.96 18.48 8.59
N GLU A 65 -16.40 18.91 7.41
CA GLU A 65 -17.77 18.84 6.93
C GLU A 65 -18.00 17.63 6.03
N GLY A 66 -16.92 16.94 5.62
CA GLY A 66 -16.94 15.72 4.79
C GLY A 66 -17.37 16.00 3.36
N GLU A 67 -16.98 17.14 2.83
CA GLU A 67 -17.29 17.59 1.47
C GLU A 67 -16.38 16.97 0.40
N ASP A 68 -16.84 16.99 -0.85
CA ASP A 68 -16.00 16.64 -2.00
C ASP A 68 -14.89 17.68 -2.17
N MET A 69 -13.68 17.21 -2.44
CA MET A 69 -12.49 18.06 -2.57
C MET A 69 -11.92 18.02 -3.98
N THR A 70 -11.34 19.15 -4.40
CA THR A 70 -10.54 19.27 -5.60
C THR A 70 -9.09 19.60 -5.25
N PHE A 71 -8.14 19.18 -6.08
CA PHE A 71 -6.71 19.29 -5.81
C PHE A 71 -6.00 20.10 -6.89
N ALA A 72 -4.98 20.85 -6.48
CA ALA A 72 -4.16 21.66 -7.40
C ALA A 72 -2.68 21.66 -6.98
N ILE A 73 -1.77 21.61 -7.95
CA ILE A 73 -0.33 21.76 -7.71
C ILE A 73 0.00 23.23 -7.50
N VAL A 74 0.74 23.52 -6.43
CA VAL A 74 1.23 24.87 -6.09
C VAL A 74 2.65 25.05 -6.62
N ASP A 75 3.58 24.17 -6.20
CA ASP A 75 4.96 24.16 -6.70
C ASP A 75 5.20 22.88 -7.47
N GLN A 76 5.75 23.02 -8.68
CA GLN A 76 6.07 21.88 -9.55
C GLN A 76 7.34 21.16 -9.08
N PRO A 77 7.49 19.86 -9.32
CA PRO A 77 8.72 19.13 -9.07
C PRO A 77 9.86 19.64 -9.99
N ARG A 78 11.10 19.33 -9.65
CA ARG A 78 12.29 19.76 -10.40
C ARG A 78 12.90 18.66 -11.26
N LYS A 79 12.57 17.40 -10.97
CA LYS A 79 13.16 16.22 -11.62
C LYS A 79 12.11 15.33 -12.28
N GLY A 80 10.92 15.88 -12.52
CA GLY A 80 9.80 15.17 -13.12
C GLY A 80 8.62 16.09 -13.39
N SER A 81 7.52 15.50 -13.77
CA SER A 81 6.24 16.17 -13.98
C SER A 81 5.13 15.49 -13.21
N VAL A 82 4.06 16.25 -12.90
CA VAL A 82 2.87 15.75 -12.22
C VAL A 82 1.66 16.02 -13.08
N THR A 83 0.82 15.00 -13.26
CA THR A 83 -0.52 15.11 -13.83
C THR A 83 -1.55 14.74 -12.77
N ILE A 84 -2.74 15.36 -12.84
CA ILE A 84 -3.85 15.17 -11.90
C ILE A 84 -5.05 14.63 -12.65
N ASP A 85 -5.71 13.63 -12.06
CA ASP A 85 -7.02 13.14 -12.48
C ASP A 85 -7.92 12.96 -11.25
N GLY A 86 -8.77 13.97 -10.97
CA GLY A 86 -9.57 14.01 -9.75
C GLY A 86 -8.71 14.08 -8.48
N ALA A 87 -8.80 13.05 -7.64
CA ALA A 87 -7.97 12.90 -6.45
C ALA A 87 -6.65 12.15 -6.73
N ASP A 88 -6.53 11.51 -7.87
CA ASP A 88 -5.32 10.79 -8.26
C ASP A 88 -4.29 11.74 -8.87
N PHE A 89 -3.01 11.45 -8.64
CA PHE A 89 -1.91 12.09 -9.34
C PHE A 89 -0.93 11.05 -9.87
N THR A 90 -0.27 11.39 -10.98
CA THR A 90 0.84 10.60 -11.52
C THR A 90 2.09 11.47 -11.55
N TYR A 91 3.12 11.08 -10.80
CA TYR A 91 4.46 11.64 -10.89
C TYR A 91 5.28 10.86 -11.92
N THR A 92 5.83 11.54 -12.90
CA THR A 92 6.69 10.94 -13.94
C THR A 92 8.09 11.53 -13.82
N PRO A 93 9.11 10.73 -13.43
CA PRO A 93 10.49 11.20 -13.39
C PRO A 93 11.00 11.61 -14.77
N ASP A 94 11.80 12.67 -14.85
CA ASP A 94 12.53 13.05 -16.06
C ASP A 94 13.53 11.96 -16.46
N GLU A 95 13.91 11.95 -17.74
CA GLU A 95 14.90 10.99 -18.24
C GLU A 95 16.21 11.06 -17.43
N GLY A 96 16.62 9.93 -16.88
CA GLY A 96 17.85 9.81 -16.10
C GLY A 96 17.78 10.39 -14.67
N ALA A 97 16.67 10.99 -14.25
CA ALA A 97 16.51 11.55 -12.91
C ALA A 97 16.68 10.50 -11.81
N THR A 98 17.33 10.90 -10.70
CA THR A 98 17.51 10.08 -9.49
C THR A 98 17.66 10.96 -8.25
N GLY A 99 17.47 10.37 -7.06
CA GLY A 99 17.55 11.03 -5.76
C GLY A 99 16.27 11.79 -5.43
N GLY A 100 16.31 12.67 -4.44
CA GLY A 100 15.13 13.36 -3.93
C GLY A 100 14.58 14.41 -4.88
N ASP A 101 13.25 14.54 -4.91
CA ASP A 101 12.46 15.59 -5.52
C ASP A 101 11.29 15.93 -4.60
N SER A 102 10.54 16.97 -4.90
CA SER A 102 9.33 17.32 -4.16
C SER A 102 8.46 18.27 -4.95
N PHE A 103 7.17 18.25 -4.67
CA PHE A 103 6.19 19.22 -5.14
C PHE A 103 5.18 19.51 -4.04
N THR A 104 4.38 20.57 -4.18
CA THR A 104 3.35 20.91 -3.19
C THR A 104 1.98 20.97 -3.84
N TYR A 105 0.95 20.68 -3.05
CA TYR A 105 -0.44 20.72 -3.49
C TYR A 105 -1.36 21.33 -2.44
N THR A 106 -2.53 21.76 -2.86
CA THR A 106 -3.63 22.22 -1.99
C THR A 106 -4.89 21.40 -2.29
N ALA A 107 -5.74 21.28 -1.28
CA ALA A 107 -7.12 20.79 -1.39
C ALA A 107 -8.08 21.98 -1.28
N THR A 108 -9.16 21.96 -2.05
CA THR A 108 -10.23 22.97 -2.01
C THR A 108 -11.55 22.25 -1.82
N ASP A 109 -12.35 22.66 -0.84
CA ASP A 109 -13.68 22.13 -0.56
C ASP A 109 -14.74 22.67 -1.53
N SER A 110 -16.00 22.23 -1.38
CA SER A 110 -17.12 22.67 -2.20
C SER A 110 -17.55 24.11 -1.93
N ALA A 111 -17.19 24.68 -0.75
CA ALA A 111 -17.44 26.06 -0.38
C ALA A 111 -16.37 27.03 -0.96
N GLY A 112 -15.27 26.49 -1.50
CA GLY A 112 -14.17 27.26 -2.07
C GLY A 112 -13.07 27.62 -1.07
N ASN A 113 -13.06 27.04 0.15
CA ASN A 113 -11.97 27.22 1.10
C ASN A 113 -10.77 26.36 0.69
N VAL A 114 -9.57 26.94 0.77
CA VAL A 114 -8.33 26.29 0.30
C VAL A 114 -7.44 25.95 1.49
N SER A 115 -6.92 24.73 1.51
CA SER A 115 -5.96 24.26 2.51
C SER A 115 -4.64 25.04 2.47
N LEU A 116 -3.84 24.91 3.52
CA LEU A 116 -2.41 25.19 3.40
C LEU A 116 -1.77 24.18 2.43
N PRO A 117 -0.69 24.60 1.71
CA PRO A 117 0.04 23.67 0.85
C PRO A 117 0.66 22.54 1.68
N ALA A 118 0.49 21.31 1.22
CA ALA A 118 1.15 20.12 1.73
C ALA A 118 2.23 19.65 0.74
N THR A 119 3.28 19.02 1.26
CA THR A 119 4.42 18.57 0.46
C THR A 119 4.26 17.09 0.08
N VAL A 120 4.48 16.79 -1.19
CA VAL A 120 4.77 15.44 -1.64
C VAL A 120 6.28 15.30 -1.79
N THR A 121 6.87 14.43 -0.97
CA THR A 121 8.29 14.09 -1.04
C THR A 121 8.46 12.87 -1.94
N VAL A 122 9.39 12.95 -2.89
CA VAL A 122 9.64 11.90 -3.88
C VAL A 122 11.06 11.40 -3.75
N THR A 123 11.25 10.09 -3.67
CA THR A 123 12.56 9.44 -3.83
C THR A 123 12.59 8.69 -5.16
N ILE A 124 13.56 9.02 -6.01
CA ILE A 124 13.78 8.35 -7.30
C ILE A 124 15.00 7.46 -7.18
N GLU A 125 14.80 6.16 -7.11
CA GLU A 125 15.85 5.18 -6.96
C GLU A 125 16.46 4.75 -8.30
N LYS A 126 17.66 4.19 -8.24
CA LYS A 126 18.30 3.55 -9.39
C LYS A 126 17.90 2.08 -9.41
N THR A 127 17.55 1.57 -10.60
CA THR A 127 17.38 0.13 -10.79
C THR A 127 18.72 -0.59 -10.69
N ARG A 128 18.77 -1.72 -10.02
CA ARG A 128 19.96 -2.58 -9.79
C ARG A 128 19.75 -4.01 -10.25
N SER A 129 18.51 -4.48 -10.26
CA SER A 129 18.11 -5.85 -10.64
C SER A 129 18.44 -6.21 -12.09
N GLY A 130 18.61 -5.20 -12.97
CA GLY A 130 18.71 -5.41 -14.42
C GLY A 130 17.39 -5.83 -15.07
N VAL A 131 16.28 -5.79 -14.33
CA VAL A 131 14.93 -6.04 -14.83
C VAL A 131 14.33 -4.75 -15.36
N THR A 132 13.79 -4.81 -16.55
CA THR A 132 12.96 -3.76 -17.16
C THR A 132 11.79 -4.46 -17.83
N TYR A 133 10.58 -4.13 -17.42
CA TYR A 133 9.37 -4.76 -17.94
C TYR A 133 8.89 -4.07 -19.20
N ALA A 134 8.46 -4.86 -20.19
CA ALA A 134 7.91 -4.35 -21.46
C ALA A 134 6.41 -4.02 -21.37
N ASP A 135 5.74 -4.48 -20.34
CA ASP A 135 4.27 -4.50 -20.23
C ASP A 135 3.73 -3.77 -18.98
N THR A 136 4.55 -2.95 -18.34
CA THR A 136 4.12 -2.19 -17.15
C THR A 136 3.97 -0.68 -17.38
N ALA A 137 4.24 -0.18 -18.59
CA ALA A 137 4.27 1.27 -18.87
C ALA A 137 2.95 1.99 -18.52
N ASP A 138 1.82 1.32 -18.77
CA ASP A 138 0.47 1.86 -18.48
C ASP A 138 -0.12 1.29 -17.19
N SER A 139 0.66 0.54 -16.40
CA SER A 139 0.19 -0.05 -15.14
C SER A 139 0.44 0.87 -13.95
N THR A 140 -0.58 1.08 -13.14
CA THR A 140 -0.46 1.79 -11.85
C THR A 140 0.45 1.05 -10.86
N ALA A 141 0.78 -0.21 -11.12
CA ALA A 141 1.66 -1.03 -10.33
C ALA A 141 3.12 -1.04 -10.83
N ALA A 142 3.49 -0.22 -11.83
CA ALA A 142 4.83 -0.25 -12.42
C ALA A 142 5.95 -0.11 -11.39
N ALA A 143 5.85 0.85 -10.49
CA ALA A 143 6.83 1.07 -9.42
C ALA A 143 6.87 -0.10 -8.41
N ALA A 144 5.70 -0.65 -8.05
CA ALA A 144 5.62 -1.79 -7.15
C ALA A 144 6.15 -3.08 -7.79
N ALA A 145 5.89 -3.30 -9.09
CA ALA A 145 6.47 -4.41 -9.84
C ALA A 145 8.02 -4.32 -9.87
N GLN A 146 8.55 -3.10 -10.08
CA GLN A 146 10.00 -2.87 -10.04
C GLN A 146 10.55 -3.12 -8.62
N TYR A 147 9.85 -2.69 -7.57
CA TYR A 147 10.23 -2.98 -6.19
C TYR A 147 10.41 -4.48 -5.95
N LEU A 148 9.45 -5.31 -6.37
CA LEU A 148 9.57 -6.78 -6.21
C LEU A 148 10.79 -7.35 -6.94
N ALA A 149 11.16 -6.79 -8.10
CA ALA A 149 12.35 -7.22 -8.83
C ALA A 149 13.65 -6.76 -8.15
N GLU A 150 13.69 -5.53 -7.62
CA GLU A 150 14.87 -4.97 -6.94
C GLU A 150 15.17 -5.70 -5.62
N GLU A 151 14.13 -6.13 -4.90
CA GLU A 151 14.25 -6.91 -3.66
C GLU A 151 14.41 -8.42 -3.93
N GLY A 152 14.38 -8.85 -5.20
CA GLY A 152 14.54 -10.26 -5.57
C GLY A 152 13.33 -11.14 -5.23
N ILE A 153 12.19 -10.54 -4.91
CA ILE A 153 10.96 -11.24 -4.50
C ILE A 153 10.30 -11.91 -5.71
N PHE A 154 10.15 -11.15 -6.80
CA PHE A 154 9.51 -11.63 -8.01
C PHE A 154 9.97 -10.83 -9.25
N THR A 155 10.38 -11.54 -10.29
CA THR A 155 10.90 -10.93 -11.54
C THR A 155 10.02 -11.14 -12.75
N GLY A 156 8.83 -11.74 -12.59
CA GLY A 156 7.97 -12.07 -13.72
C GLY A 156 8.52 -13.16 -14.64
N GLY A 157 8.03 -13.17 -15.87
CA GLY A 157 8.50 -14.07 -16.94
C GLY A 157 9.57 -13.41 -17.80
N LYS A 158 10.49 -14.21 -18.38
CA LYS A 158 11.48 -13.74 -19.35
C LYS A 158 11.33 -14.50 -20.67
N ILE A 159 11.18 -13.74 -21.76
CA ILE A 159 11.12 -14.28 -23.14
C ILE A 159 12.26 -13.66 -23.93
N GLY A 160 13.27 -14.47 -24.31
CA GLY A 160 14.52 -13.94 -24.83
C GLY A 160 15.21 -13.04 -23.82
N ASP A 161 15.46 -11.77 -24.15
CA ASP A 161 16.06 -10.79 -23.26
C ASP A 161 15.05 -9.84 -22.63
N THR A 162 13.74 -10.05 -22.87
CA THR A 162 12.67 -9.17 -22.43
C THR A 162 11.94 -9.76 -21.21
N TYR A 163 11.74 -8.92 -20.19
CA TYR A 163 10.94 -9.29 -19.01
C TYR A 163 9.50 -8.83 -19.17
N TYR A 164 8.58 -9.65 -18.68
CA TYR A 164 7.14 -9.41 -18.64
C TYR A 164 6.62 -9.64 -17.22
N PHE A 165 5.93 -8.66 -16.70
CA PHE A 165 5.31 -8.74 -15.38
C PHE A 165 3.93 -9.41 -15.44
N GLU A 166 3.21 -9.20 -16.53
CA GLU A 166 1.82 -9.63 -16.75
C GLU A 166 0.89 -9.09 -15.65
N PRO A 167 0.72 -7.74 -15.53
CA PRO A 167 0.04 -7.13 -14.38
C PRO A 167 -1.38 -7.65 -14.14
N GLU A 168 -2.11 -7.99 -15.19
CA GLU A 168 -3.49 -8.48 -15.11
C GLU A 168 -3.64 -9.98 -14.81
N LYS A 169 -2.52 -10.72 -14.78
CA LYS A 169 -2.54 -12.15 -14.48
C LYS A 169 -2.88 -12.39 -13.02
N THR A 170 -3.81 -13.30 -12.76
CA THR A 170 -4.16 -13.73 -11.40
C THR A 170 -3.00 -14.45 -10.72
N VAL A 171 -2.88 -14.25 -9.41
CA VAL A 171 -1.85 -14.87 -8.56
C VAL A 171 -2.46 -16.05 -7.83
N SER A 172 -1.75 -17.19 -7.83
CA SER A 172 -2.17 -18.36 -7.06
C SER A 172 -1.85 -18.19 -5.57
N ARG A 173 -2.49 -19.00 -4.73
CA ARG A 173 -2.29 -19.01 -3.27
C ARG A 173 -0.83 -19.35 -2.92
N GLU A 174 -0.21 -20.27 -3.64
CA GLU A 174 1.20 -20.65 -3.43
C GLU A 174 2.17 -19.56 -3.90
N GLU A 175 1.89 -18.89 -5.03
CA GLU A 175 2.69 -17.75 -5.49
C GLU A 175 2.63 -16.59 -4.50
N PHE A 176 1.42 -16.23 -4.04
CA PHE A 176 1.24 -15.14 -3.09
C PHE A 176 1.90 -15.42 -1.74
N LEU A 177 1.76 -16.66 -1.22
CA LEU A 177 2.42 -17.07 0.03
C LEU A 177 3.94 -16.95 -0.09
N ALA A 178 4.52 -17.47 -1.18
CA ALA A 178 5.97 -17.40 -1.39
C ALA A 178 6.44 -15.93 -1.45
N MET A 179 5.81 -15.10 -2.26
CA MET A 179 6.15 -13.67 -2.36
C MET A 179 6.01 -12.95 -1.01
N THR A 180 4.96 -13.23 -0.23
CA THR A 180 4.76 -12.63 1.09
C THR A 180 5.85 -13.02 2.06
N MET A 181 6.26 -14.29 2.09
CA MET A 181 7.31 -14.78 2.97
C MET A 181 8.69 -14.23 2.57
N GLU A 182 8.98 -14.10 1.27
CA GLU A 182 10.19 -13.44 0.77
C GLU A 182 10.21 -11.95 1.16
N THR A 183 9.08 -11.24 1.00
CA THR A 183 8.94 -9.84 1.43
C THR A 183 9.28 -9.65 2.92
N ALA A 184 8.88 -10.62 3.74
CA ALA A 184 9.13 -10.60 5.19
C ALA A 184 10.50 -11.20 5.58
N GLY A 185 11.35 -11.56 4.62
CA GLY A 185 12.66 -12.19 4.89
C GLY A 185 12.56 -13.51 5.66
N ARG A 186 11.43 -14.24 5.54
CA ARG A 186 11.22 -15.50 6.24
C ARG A 186 12.04 -16.62 5.61
N ALA A 187 12.94 -17.17 6.37
CA ALA A 187 13.74 -18.32 5.93
C ALA A 187 12.84 -19.56 5.79
N VAL A 188 12.97 -20.25 4.67
CA VAL A 188 12.29 -21.54 4.42
C VAL A 188 13.31 -22.65 4.26
N SER A 189 12.96 -23.85 4.73
CA SER A 189 13.79 -25.05 4.59
C SER A 189 13.18 -25.99 3.58
N ALA A 190 13.98 -26.57 2.71
CA ALA A 190 13.51 -27.54 1.73
C ALA A 190 12.86 -28.76 2.43
N VAL A 191 11.68 -29.10 1.97
CA VAL A 191 10.95 -30.28 2.44
C VAL A 191 10.50 -31.13 1.25
N THR A 192 10.31 -32.41 1.46
CA THR A 192 9.78 -33.34 0.44
C THR A 192 8.26 -33.48 0.54
N MET A 193 7.69 -33.21 1.71
CA MET A 193 6.26 -33.31 2.00
C MET A 193 5.81 -32.16 2.89
N THR A 194 4.57 -31.68 2.69
CA THR A 194 4.00 -30.56 3.43
C THR A 194 3.06 -30.97 4.55
N GLY A 195 2.52 -32.18 4.50
CA GLY A 195 1.48 -32.66 5.41
C GLY A 195 0.05 -32.33 4.96
N PHE A 196 -0.14 -31.59 3.88
CA PHE A 196 -1.45 -31.39 3.26
C PHE A 196 -1.90 -32.65 2.50
N CYS A 197 -3.22 -32.92 2.45
CA CYS A 197 -3.75 -34.09 1.74
C CYS A 197 -3.59 -33.98 0.20
N ASP A 198 -3.40 -32.78 -0.32
CA ASP A 198 -3.13 -32.48 -1.72
C ASP A 198 -1.63 -32.26 -2.02
N ASP A 199 -0.73 -32.82 -1.21
CA ASP A 199 0.73 -32.62 -1.32
C ASP A 199 1.29 -32.94 -2.72
N ASP A 200 0.74 -33.93 -3.42
CA ASP A 200 1.16 -34.30 -4.77
C ASP A 200 0.84 -33.21 -5.82
N ALA A 201 -0.15 -32.36 -5.55
CA ALA A 201 -0.50 -31.23 -6.41
C ALA A 201 0.34 -29.99 -6.13
N ILE A 202 1.07 -29.95 -5.01
CA ILE A 202 1.92 -28.81 -4.64
C ILE A 202 3.26 -28.92 -5.39
N PRO A 203 3.64 -27.91 -6.22
CA PRO A 203 4.92 -27.93 -6.91
C PRO A 203 6.10 -27.98 -5.92
N THR A 204 7.18 -28.63 -6.31
CA THR A 204 8.36 -28.81 -5.44
C THR A 204 8.88 -27.48 -4.85
N TRP A 205 8.87 -26.41 -5.64
CA TRP A 205 9.33 -25.10 -5.19
C TRP A 205 8.42 -24.49 -4.10
N ALA A 206 7.11 -24.79 -4.13
CA ALA A 206 6.13 -24.23 -3.20
C ALA A 206 6.05 -25.02 -1.88
N LYS A 207 6.51 -26.27 -1.84
CA LYS A 207 6.41 -27.12 -0.65
C LYS A 207 7.10 -26.52 0.56
N ALA A 208 8.25 -25.91 0.39
CA ALA A 208 8.99 -25.27 1.48
C ALA A 208 8.18 -24.11 2.11
N TYR A 209 7.59 -23.25 1.28
CA TYR A 209 6.75 -22.14 1.73
C TYR A 209 5.47 -22.63 2.39
N ALA A 210 4.79 -23.63 1.81
CA ALA A 210 3.58 -24.21 2.38
C ALA A 210 3.84 -24.81 3.77
N ALA A 211 4.92 -25.58 3.94
CA ALA A 211 5.29 -26.18 5.21
C ALA A 211 5.67 -25.13 6.26
N ALA A 212 6.48 -24.15 5.91
CA ALA A 212 6.85 -23.04 6.79
C ALA A 212 5.62 -22.20 7.14
N GLY A 213 4.77 -21.88 6.17
CA GLY A 213 3.54 -21.11 6.38
C GLY A 213 2.58 -21.75 7.37
N VAL A 214 2.48 -23.08 7.42
CA VAL A 214 1.72 -23.80 8.47
C VAL A 214 2.43 -23.71 9.81
N THR A 215 3.73 -23.95 9.82
CA THR A 215 4.54 -23.95 11.06
C THR A 215 4.49 -22.58 11.76
N ASP A 216 4.56 -21.51 10.98
CA ASP A 216 4.53 -20.13 11.47
C ASP A 216 3.08 -19.62 11.70
N GLY A 217 2.07 -20.43 11.42
CA GLY A 217 0.66 -20.07 11.60
C GLY A 217 0.11 -19.08 10.55
N ILE A 218 0.87 -18.82 9.49
CA ILE A 218 0.51 -17.90 8.39
C ILE A 218 -0.66 -18.47 7.58
N ILE A 219 -0.63 -19.76 7.28
CA ILE A 219 -1.73 -20.47 6.62
C ILE A 219 -2.23 -21.65 7.46
N ARG A 220 -3.48 -22.08 7.20
CA ARG A 220 -4.10 -23.21 7.92
C ARG A 220 -4.62 -24.29 6.98
N GLY A 221 -4.72 -23.99 5.69
CA GLY A 221 -5.37 -24.83 4.69
C GLY A 221 -6.90 -24.87 4.83
N THR A 222 -7.52 -25.63 3.97
CA THR A 222 -8.97 -25.79 3.87
C THR A 222 -9.35 -27.23 4.22
N ALA A 223 -10.34 -27.41 5.11
CA ALA A 223 -10.84 -28.74 5.45
C ALA A 223 -11.61 -29.34 4.27
N THR A 224 -11.26 -30.56 3.89
CA THR A 224 -11.91 -31.35 2.85
C THR A 224 -12.32 -32.73 3.38
N ALA A 225 -13.00 -33.52 2.58
CA ALA A 225 -13.35 -34.92 2.96
C ALA A 225 -12.10 -35.81 3.13
N GLU A 226 -10.99 -35.48 2.47
CA GLU A 226 -9.73 -36.25 2.46
C GLU A 226 -8.72 -35.76 3.51
N GLY A 227 -9.00 -34.63 4.16
CA GLY A 227 -8.11 -34.00 5.13
C GLY A 227 -8.02 -32.48 4.95
N VAL A 228 -6.92 -31.91 5.39
CA VAL A 228 -6.64 -30.47 5.17
C VAL A 228 -5.83 -30.31 3.88
N ALA A 229 -6.37 -29.54 2.92
CA ALA A 229 -5.73 -29.22 1.66
C ALA A 229 -5.17 -27.80 1.64
N PHE A 230 -4.08 -27.58 0.93
CA PHE A 230 -3.51 -26.26 0.68
C PHE A 230 -4.23 -25.52 -0.44
N GLN A 231 -4.57 -26.25 -1.51
CA GLN A 231 -5.15 -25.70 -2.74
C GLN A 231 -4.28 -24.58 -3.33
N GLY A 232 -2.97 -24.82 -3.39
CA GLY A 232 -1.96 -23.82 -3.73
C GLY A 232 -2.11 -23.22 -5.13
N GLY A 233 -2.54 -24.03 -6.10
CA GLY A 233 -2.74 -23.61 -7.49
C GLY A 233 -3.99 -22.76 -7.73
N GLU A 234 -4.92 -22.69 -6.77
CA GLU A 234 -6.13 -21.87 -6.91
C GLU A 234 -5.80 -20.37 -6.79
N PRO A 235 -6.48 -19.49 -7.55
CA PRO A 235 -6.31 -18.05 -7.41
C PRO A 235 -6.64 -17.58 -5.99
N ILE A 236 -5.80 -16.69 -5.45
CA ILE A 236 -6.05 -16.09 -4.13
C ILE A 236 -7.04 -14.92 -4.24
N THR A 237 -7.93 -14.79 -3.26
CA THR A 237 -8.83 -13.63 -3.13
C THR A 237 -8.20 -12.53 -2.26
N PHE A 238 -8.71 -11.27 -2.37
CA PHE A 238 -8.24 -10.17 -1.52
C PHE A 238 -8.43 -10.46 -0.02
N ASN A 239 -9.55 -11.08 0.38
CA ASN A 239 -9.78 -11.49 1.77
C ASN A 239 -8.71 -12.46 2.28
N GLU A 240 -8.33 -13.43 1.46
CA GLU A 240 -7.29 -14.40 1.79
C GLU A 240 -5.91 -13.75 1.82
N ALA A 241 -5.59 -12.91 0.84
CA ALA A 241 -4.33 -12.17 0.77
C ALA A 241 -4.14 -11.25 1.99
N ALA A 242 -5.19 -10.48 2.37
CA ALA A 242 -5.18 -9.67 3.58
C ALA A 242 -4.94 -10.52 4.83
N THR A 243 -5.54 -11.73 4.91
CA THR A 243 -5.36 -12.63 6.05
C THR A 243 -3.92 -13.15 6.14
N VAL A 244 -3.30 -13.49 5.01
CA VAL A 244 -1.90 -13.94 4.95
C VAL A 244 -0.97 -12.80 5.38
N LEU A 245 -1.13 -11.61 4.80
CA LEU A 245 -0.33 -10.43 5.15
C LEU A 245 -0.48 -10.02 6.61
N ASN A 246 -1.69 -9.98 7.14
CA ASN A 246 -1.94 -9.64 8.55
C ASN A 246 -1.18 -10.57 9.50
N ARG A 247 -1.13 -11.87 9.20
CA ARG A 247 -0.41 -12.85 10.02
C ARG A 247 1.11 -12.72 9.90
N VAL A 248 1.60 -12.29 8.75
CA VAL A 248 3.04 -12.07 8.53
C VAL A 248 3.51 -10.79 9.18
N LEU A 249 2.73 -9.71 9.08
CA LEU A 249 3.05 -8.41 9.63
C LEU A 249 2.86 -8.34 11.15
N ASP A 250 2.01 -9.23 11.71
CA ASP A 250 1.72 -9.34 13.15
C ASP A 250 1.39 -8.00 13.80
N LEU A 251 0.57 -7.19 13.11
CA LEU A 251 0.15 -5.87 13.58
C LEU A 251 -0.92 -5.98 14.65
N GLY A 252 -0.99 -4.96 15.52
CA GLY A 252 -2.06 -4.83 16.50
C GLY A 252 -3.45 -4.71 15.86
N ASP A 253 -4.47 -5.25 16.54
CA ASP A 253 -5.84 -5.23 16.02
C ASP A 253 -6.49 -3.85 16.16
N VAL A 254 -7.09 -3.37 15.08
CA VAL A 254 -7.95 -2.18 15.12
C VAL A 254 -9.32 -2.52 15.73
N ASP A 255 -9.93 -1.54 16.39
CA ASP A 255 -11.28 -1.70 16.93
C ASP A 255 -12.33 -1.72 15.82
N LEU A 256 -12.82 -2.90 15.48
CA LEU A 256 -13.84 -3.09 14.46
C LEU A 256 -15.16 -2.36 14.75
N SER A 257 -15.44 -2.02 16.02
CA SER A 257 -16.66 -1.27 16.38
C SER A 257 -16.60 0.18 15.93
N VAL A 258 -15.39 0.72 15.82
CA VAL A 258 -15.13 2.10 15.37
C VAL A 258 -14.95 2.17 13.86
N TRP A 259 -14.26 1.19 13.28
CA TRP A 259 -13.87 1.22 11.88
C TRP A 259 -15.03 0.97 10.91
N TYR A 260 -16.00 0.10 11.28
CA TYR A 260 -16.99 -0.34 10.29
C TYR A 260 -18.40 -0.51 10.84
N ALA A 261 -19.32 0.21 10.21
CA ALA A 261 -20.76 0.09 10.46
C ALA A 261 -21.39 -1.09 9.69
N ASP A 262 -20.82 -1.47 8.54
CA ASP A 262 -21.35 -2.53 7.66
C ASP A 262 -20.38 -3.69 7.56
N ARG A 263 -20.59 -4.72 8.38
CA ARG A 263 -19.74 -5.92 8.47
C ARG A 263 -20.22 -7.10 7.61
N GLU A 264 -21.41 -6.98 7.01
CA GLU A 264 -22.04 -8.13 6.35
C GLU A 264 -21.31 -8.53 5.06
N ALA A 265 -20.59 -7.59 4.43
CA ALA A 265 -19.88 -7.81 3.18
C ALA A 265 -18.50 -8.51 3.33
N VAL A 266 -17.94 -8.58 4.55
CA VAL A 266 -16.66 -9.27 4.79
C VAL A 266 -16.89 -10.49 5.65
N PRO A 267 -16.39 -11.67 5.26
CA PRO A 267 -16.48 -12.87 6.08
C PRO A 267 -15.84 -12.65 7.45
N SER A 268 -16.48 -13.13 8.52
CA SER A 268 -16.00 -12.92 9.90
C SER A 268 -14.55 -13.37 10.13
N TRP A 269 -14.09 -14.38 9.39
CA TRP A 269 -12.73 -14.88 9.49
C TRP A 269 -11.67 -13.93 8.88
N ALA A 270 -12.06 -13.02 7.97
CA ALA A 270 -11.18 -12.07 7.30
C ALA A 270 -11.34 -10.63 7.86
N ALA A 271 -12.41 -10.35 8.59
CA ALA A 271 -12.78 -8.99 8.98
C ALA A 271 -11.64 -8.23 9.69
N GLN A 272 -10.99 -8.85 10.68
CA GLN A 272 -9.89 -8.21 11.39
C GLN A 272 -8.69 -7.96 10.48
N ALA A 273 -8.32 -8.95 9.67
CA ALA A 273 -7.18 -8.83 8.76
C ALA A 273 -7.40 -7.72 7.72
N VAL A 274 -8.58 -7.66 7.10
CA VAL A 274 -8.91 -6.62 6.12
C VAL A 274 -8.86 -5.23 6.76
N ALA A 275 -9.44 -5.09 7.96
CA ALA A 275 -9.44 -3.84 8.70
C ALA A 275 -8.02 -3.39 9.08
N ASN A 276 -7.17 -4.30 9.56
CA ASN A 276 -5.79 -4.00 9.88
C ASN A 276 -5.00 -3.58 8.63
N MET A 277 -5.17 -4.28 7.51
CA MET A 277 -4.48 -3.97 6.26
C MET A 277 -4.93 -2.62 5.66
N GLU A 278 -6.19 -2.25 5.82
CA GLU A 278 -6.67 -0.92 5.42
C GLU A 278 -6.13 0.17 6.34
N ALA A 279 -6.07 -0.08 7.65
CA ALA A 279 -5.55 0.87 8.62
C ALA A 279 -4.09 1.27 8.38
N VAL A 280 -3.29 0.34 7.87
CA VAL A 280 -1.87 0.58 7.52
C VAL A 280 -1.64 0.82 6.03
N SER A 281 -2.70 1.09 5.26
CA SER A 281 -2.64 1.41 3.83
C SER A 281 -2.03 0.32 2.93
N VAL A 282 -1.98 -0.92 3.37
CA VAL A 282 -1.68 -2.09 2.51
C VAL A 282 -2.85 -2.37 1.58
N LEU A 283 -4.07 -2.15 2.05
CA LEU A 283 -5.27 -2.07 1.23
C LEU A 283 -5.75 -0.61 1.15
N SER A 284 -6.36 -0.25 0.03
CA SER A 284 -6.91 1.10 -0.15
C SER A 284 -8.08 1.36 0.80
N ALA A 285 -8.25 2.61 1.22
CA ALA A 285 -9.39 3.03 2.03
C ALA A 285 -10.72 2.71 1.34
N GLY A 286 -11.67 2.16 2.09
CA GLY A 286 -12.96 1.70 1.58
C GLY A 286 -12.94 0.31 0.94
N SER A 287 -11.83 -0.42 1.02
CA SER A 287 -11.75 -1.82 0.59
C SER A 287 -12.63 -2.73 1.45
N PHE A 288 -12.73 -2.44 2.74
CA PHE A 288 -13.56 -3.21 3.66
C PHE A 288 -15.03 -3.13 3.25
N GLY A 289 -15.67 -4.28 3.16
CA GLY A 289 -17.06 -4.38 2.71
C GLY A 289 -17.26 -4.20 1.20
N SER A 290 -16.19 -3.93 0.44
CA SER A 290 -16.26 -3.89 -1.02
C SER A 290 -16.48 -5.28 -1.61
N ALA A 291 -17.31 -5.39 -2.65
CA ALA A 291 -17.46 -6.62 -3.43
C ALA A 291 -16.13 -7.09 -4.07
N ALA A 292 -15.20 -6.18 -4.29
CA ALA A 292 -13.86 -6.49 -4.79
C ALA A 292 -13.08 -7.44 -3.85
N MET A 293 -13.36 -7.44 -2.54
CA MET A 293 -12.66 -8.28 -1.56
C MET A 293 -12.84 -9.78 -1.78
N THR A 294 -13.88 -10.20 -2.49
CA THR A 294 -14.08 -11.60 -2.92
C THR A 294 -13.47 -11.89 -4.28
N GLY A 295 -13.00 -10.86 -4.99
CA GLY A 295 -12.33 -10.97 -6.27
C GLY A 295 -10.93 -11.59 -6.15
N GLN A 296 -10.43 -12.06 -7.29
CA GLN A 296 -9.09 -12.62 -7.39
C GLN A 296 -8.05 -11.51 -7.45
N VAL A 297 -6.93 -11.73 -6.78
CA VAL A 297 -5.79 -10.82 -6.78
C VAL A 297 -5.00 -10.98 -8.07
N THR A 298 -4.76 -9.87 -8.77
CA THR A 298 -3.85 -9.82 -9.91
C THR A 298 -2.39 -9.62 -9.47
N ARG A 299 -1.43 -9.80 -10.38
CA ARG A 299 -0.02 -9.49 -10.10
C ARG A 299 0.19 -8.02 -9.78
N ALA A 300 -0.57 -7.12 -10.42
CA ALA A 300 -0.55 -5.70 -10.09
C ALA A 300 -1.02 -5.44 -8.65
N ASP A 301 -2.10 -6.09 -8.23
CA ASP A 301 -2.63 -5.97 -6.86
C ASP A 301 -1.63 -6.55 -5.85
N ALA A 302 -1.11 -7.75 -6.11
CA ALA A 302 -0.11 -8.38 -5.26
C ALA A 302 1.13 -7.50 -5.10
N ALA A 303 1.64 -6.92 -6.20
CA ALA A 303 2.81 -6.04 -6.14
C ALA A 303 2.55 -4.82 -5.25
N ARG A 304 1.40 -4.15 -5.38
CA ARG A 304 1.06 -3.00 -4.54
C ARG A 304 0.99 -3.38 -3.06
N MET A 305 0.29 -4.48 -2.73
CA MET A 305 0.18 -4.96 -1.35
C MET A 305 1.53 -5.35 -0.76
N LEU A 306 2.36 -6.08 -1.50
CA LEU A 306 3.66 -6.54 -1.03
C LEU A 306 4.68 -5.40 -0.92
N CYS A 307 4.64 -4.42 -1.84
CA CYS A 307 5.46 -3.22 -1.74
C CYS A 307 5.12 -2.41 -0.48
N ALA A 308 3.83 -2.18 -0.22
CA ALA A 308 3.39 -1.50 0.99
C ALA A 308 3.77 -2.26 2.27
N ALA A 309 3.58 -3.59 2.28
CA ALA A 309 3.96 -4.44 3.41
C ALA A 309 5.48 -4.41 3.66
N GLY A 310 6.30 -4.48 2.59
CA GLY A 310 7.76 -4.39 2.68
C GLY A 310 8.23 -3.03 3.22
N GLN A 311 7.59 -1.95 2.80
CA GLN A 311 7.89 -0.61 3.33
C GLN A 311 7.58 -0.49 4.82
N LEU A 312 6.49 -1.11 5.30
CA LEU A 312 6.18 -1.16 6.73
C LEU A 312 7.26 -1.92 7.51
N LEU A 313 7.65 -3.11 7.05
CA LEU A 313 8.67 -3.93 7.70
C LEU A 313 10.03 -3.22 7.77
N HIS A 314 10.44 -2.53 6.68
CA HIS A 314 11.69 -1.79 6.67
C HIS A 314 11.60 -0.43 7.40
N GLY A 315 10.40 0.14 7.52
CA GLY A 315 10.14 1.39 8.23
C GLY A 315 10.28 1.24 9.75
N GLU A 316 9.95 0.07 10.31
CA GLU A 316 10.18 -0.23 11.73
C GLU A 316 11.67 -0.20 12.11
N GLU A 317 12.56 -0.62 11.19
CA GLU A 317 14.01 -0.50 11.39
C GLU A 317 14.51 0.95 11.37
N SER A 318 13.75 1.88 10.77
CA SER A 318 14.12 3.31 10.66
C SER A 318 13.52 4.22 11.75
N GLY A 319 12.79 3.67 12.74
CA GLY A 319 12.27 4.43 13.88
C GLY A 319 11.10 5.36 13.56
N ILE A 320 10.39 5.17 12.47
CA ILE A 320 9.24 6.01 12.06
C ILE A 320 8.01 5.79 12.96
N PHE A 321 7.96 4.70 13.73
CA PHE A 321 6.81 4.31 14.59
C PHE A 321 6.95 4.64 16.08
N ASP A 322 8.01 5.34 16.52
CA ASP A 322 8.20 5.71 17.94
C ASP A 322 7.08 6.61 18.54
N TRP A 323 6.08 6.99 17.74
CA TRP A 323 4.95 7.82 18.18
C TRP A 323 3.63 7.07 18.37
N LEU A 324 3.60 5.75 18.12
CA LEU A 324 2.40 4.89 18.31
C LEU A 324 2.42 4.12 19.65
N GLY A 325 3.42 4.33 20.50
CA GLY A 325 3.55 3.74 21.85
C GLY A 325 2.89 4.54 22.96
#